data_802cb8b606b283102b968f04856c4b7d
#
_entry.id   802cb8b606b283102b968f04856c4b7d
#
_cell.length_a   1.000
_cell.length_b   1.000
_cell.length_c   1.000
_cell.angle_alpha   90.00
_cell.angle_beta   90.00
_cell.angle_gamma   90.00
#
_symmetry.space_group_name_H-M   'P 1'
#
loop_
_entity.id
_entity.type
_entity.pdbx_description
1 polymer ?
#
loop_
_entity_poly.entity_id
_entity_poly.type
_entity_poly.pdbx_seq_one_letter_code
_entity_poly.pdbx_strand_id
1 'polypeptide(L)'
;MVLGLALLTACSTGTTGSHDADDGLSLEETGTVATELIDGLQAQIDPTLVASVEAQEDSAAAIGGSADDADGSIQEWRVLRYVNLVPDAPQLDVAESVIDARVADGWTVGLDRETSNAGGRWVTLTSDDGRYDGFELTVQAGDDGASPGQNYVLLGVVGPTVETAPSD
;
A
#
# COMPACT_ATOMS: atom_id res chain seq x y z
N MET A 1 -21.63 7.94 59.81
CA MET A 1 -20.91 8.73 58.81
C MET A 1 -21.11 8.02 57.50
N VAL A 2 -22.12 8.43 56.73
CA VAL A 2 -22.55 7.75 55.49
C VAL A 2 -22.11 8.64 54.34
N LEU A 3 -21.17 8.14 53.49
CA LEU A 3 -20.71 8.83 52.28
C LEU A 3 -21.62 8.40 51.14
N GLY A 4 -22.38 9.35 50.60
CA GLY A 4 -23.20 9.16 49.40
C GLY A 4 -22.34 9.22 48.14
N LEU A 5 -22.49 8.19 47.32
CA LEU A 5 -21.88 8.09 45.96
C LEU A 5 -22.88 8.65 44.96
N ALA A 6 -22.58 9.79 44.34
CA ALA A 6 -23.36 10.37 43.26
C ALA A 6 -22.97 9.72 41.93
N LEU A 7 -23.91 9.02 41.32
CA LEU A 7 -23.80 8.51 39.92
C LEU A 7 -24.14 9.64 38.93
N LEU A 8 -23.15 10.09 38.21
CA LEU A 8 -23.34 10.96 37.04
C LEU A 8 -23.66 10.08 35.80
N THR A 9 -24.92 10.10 35.42
CA THR A 9 -25.40 9.49 34.20
C THR A 9 -25.12 10.46 33.03
N ALA A 10 -24.09 10.21 32.25
CA ALA A 10 -23.85 10.92 30.99
C ALA A 10 -24.75 10.34 29.91
N CYS A 11 -25.77 11.09 29.50
CA CYS A 11 -26.54 10.80 28.28
C CYS A 11 -25.67 11.11 27.09
N SER A 12 -25.13 10.07 26.45
CA SER A 12 -24.57 10.14 25.11
C SER A 12 -25.75 10.13 24.13
N THR A 13 -26.01 11.27 23.49
CA THR A 13 -26.89 11.38 22.34
C THR A 13 -26.18 10.74 21.17
N GLY A 14 -26.44 9.46 20.93
CA GLY A 14 -26.01 8.77 19.74
C GLY A 14 -26.72 9.37 18.53
N THR A 15 -25.95 10.03 17.68
CA THR A 15 -26.38 10.36 16.31
C THR A 15 -26.41 9.04 15.56
N THR A 16 -27.61 8.52 15.33
CA THR A 16 -27.84 7.42 14.40
C THR A 16 -27.68 7.94 12.99
N GLY A 17 -26.44 7.99 12.50
CA GLY A 17 -26.18 7.97 11.08
C GLY A 17 -26.55 6.58 10.57
N SER A 18 -27.57 6.48 9.72
CA SER A 18 -27.83 5.29 8.94
C SER A 18 -26.66 5.11 7.97
N HIS A 19 -25.68 4.29 8.36
CA HIS A 19 -24.78 3.67 7.41
C HIS A 19 -25.59 2.59 6.70
N ASP A 20 -26.07 2.89 5.49
CA ASP A 20 -26.32 1.85 4.51
C ASP A 20 -24.96 1.26 4.17
N ALA A 21 -24.80 -0.01 4.52
CA ALA A 21 -23.56 -0.74 4.41
C ALA A 21 -23.27 -1.02 2.94
N ASP A 22 -22.35 -0.27 2.39
CA ASP A 22 -21.40 -0.80 1.42
C ASP A 22 -20.10 -1.00 2.22
N ASP A 23 -19.75 -2.26 2.54
CA ASP A 23 -18.71 -2.64 3.49
C ASP A 23 -17.27 -2.38 2.98
N GLY A 24 -17.09 -1.41 2.08
CA GLY A 24 -15.80 -1.01 1.52
C GLY A 24 -15.06 0.02 2.40
N LEU A 25 -13.74 0.00 2.35
CA LEU A 25 -12.91 1.04 2.95
C LEU A 25 -13.16 2.39 2.27
N SER A 26 -13.22 3.46 3.05
CA SER A 26 -13.13 4.81 2.50
C SER A 26 -11.75 5.06 1.88
N LEU A 27 -11.63 6.06 1.02
CA LEU A 27 -10.35 6.38 0.38
C LEU A 27 -9.24 6.71 1.42
N GLU A 28 -9.59 7.39 2.52
CA GLU A 28 -8.66 7.72 3.60
C GLU A 28 -8.21 6.45 4.37
N GLU A 29 -9.14 5.54 4.67
CA GLU A 29 -8.83 4.26 5.29
C GLU A 29 -7.97 3.40 4.37
N THR A 30 -8.25 3.40 3.07
CA THR A 30 -7.41 2.74 2.05
C THR A 30 -5.99 3.28 2.07
N GLY A 31 -5.82 4.61 2.15
CA GLY A 31 -4.51 5.25 2.28
C GLY A 31 -3.76 4.83 3.54
N THR A 32 -4.48 4.74 4.67
CA THR A 32 -3.90 4.29 5.94
C THR A 32 -3.38 2.85 5.83
N VAL A 33 -4.18 1.94 5.28
CA VAL A 33 -3.79 0.53 5.08
C VAL A 33 -2.64 0.42 4.07
N ALA A 34 -2.67 1.18 2.98
CA ALA A 34 -1.60 1.19 1.99
C ALA A 34 -0.26 1.63 2.59
N THR A 35 -0.29 2.65 3.45
CA THR A 35 0.91 3.13 4.18
C THR A 35 1.42 2.08 5.16
N GLU A 36 0.56 1.40 5.92
CA GLU A 36 0.96 0.29 6.79
C GLU A 36 1.60 -0.86 5.99
N LEU A 37 1.04 -1.18 4.82
CA LEU A 37 1.54 -2.25 3.96
C LEU A 37 2.93 -1.93 3.39
N ILE A 38 3.14 -0.71 2.89
CA ILE A 38 4.44 -0.32 2.32
C ILE A 38 5.53 -0.24 3.42
N ASP A 39 5.18 0.22 4.63
CA ASP A 39 6.07 0.21 5.78
C ASP A 39 6.46 -1.23 6.14
N GLY A 40 5.49 -2.13 6.12
CA GLY A 40 5.70 -3.56 6.35
C GLY A 40 6.57 -4.23 5.29
N LEU A 41 6.46 -3.85 3.99
CA LEU A 41 7.36 -4.32 2.94
C LEU A 41 8.78 -3.83 3.17
N GLN A 42 8.95 -2.53 3.44
CA GLN A 42 10.25 -1.93 3.69
C GLN A 42 10.95 -2.53 4.91
N ALA A 43 10.21 -2.86 5.96
CA ALA A 43 10.75 -3.46 7.19
C ALA A 43 11.32 -4.87 7.00
N GLN A 44 11.01 -5.56 5.89
CA GLN A 44 11.61 -6.86 5.55
C GLN A 44 13.04 -6.71 4.98
N ILE A 45 13.44 -5.51 4.55
CA ILE A 45 14.78 -5.27 4.02
C ILE A 45 15.73 -5.03 5.19
N ASP A 46 16.86 -5.76 5.19
CA ASP A 46 17.90 -5.55 6.20
C ASP A 46 18.37 -4.07 6.15
N PRO A 47 18.22 -3.31 7.25
CA PRO A 47 18.56 -1.90 7.27
C PRO A 47 20.04 -1.62 6.98
N THR A 48 20.93 -2.60 7.14
CA THR A 48 22.35 -2.47 6.78
C THR A 48 22.60 -2.45 5.28
N LEU A 49 21.64 -2.93 4.49
CA LEU A 49 21.67 -2.90 3.03
C LEU A 49 21.03 -1.64 2.43
N VAL A 50 20.35 -0.82 3.23
CA VAL A 50 19.65 0.38 2.79
C VAL A 50 20.56 1.60 2.85
N ALA A 51 20.76 2.27 1.72
CA ALA A 51 21.47 3.55 1.64
C ALA A 51 20.52 4.74 1.87
N SER A 52 19.34 4.72 1.23
CA SER A 52 18.30 5.74 1.41
C SER A 52 16.94 5.19 0.97
N VAL A 53 15.88 5.87 1.41
CA VAL A 53 14.50 5.60 0.97
C VAL A 53 13.92 6.88 0.40
N GLU A 54 13.34 6.79 -0.79
CA GLU A 54 12.70 7.90 -1.49
C GLU A 54 11.24 7.57 -1.72
N ALA A 55 10.32 8.33 -1.10
CA ALA A 55 8.91 8.27 -1.40
C ALA A 55 8.65 8.97 -2.74
N GLN A 56 8.03 8.26 -3.69
CA GLN A 56 7.70 8.81 -5.01
C GLN A 56 6.23 9.19 -5.10
N GLU A 57 5.36 8.41 -4.49
CA GLU A 57 3.93 8.60 -4.49
C GLU A 57 3.35 8.18 -3.13
N ASP A 58 2.43 8.93 -2.60
CA ASP A 58 1.57 8.58 -1.46
C ASP A 58 0.31 9.46 -1.58
N SER A 59 -0.60 9.05 -2.44
CA SER A 59 -1.77 9.85 -2.78
C SER A 59 -2.87 9.05 -3.45
N ALA A 60 -4.07 9.62 -3.42
CA ALA A 60 -5.17 9.17 -4.25
C ALA A 60 -4.94 9.51 -5.72
N ALA A 61 -5.17 8.55 -6.60
CA ALA A 61 -5.09 8.69 -8.05
C ALA A 61 -6.43 8.36 -8.70
N ALA A 62 -6.88 9.20 -9.64
CA ALA A 62 -8.08 8.91 -10.42
C ALA A 62 -7.81 7.83 -11.47
N ILE A 63 -8.74 6.88 -11.60
CA ILE A 63 -8.67 5.82 -12.60
C ILE A 63 -9.64 6.16 -13.73
N GLY A 64 -9.12 6.27 -14.96
CA GLY A 64 -9.91 6.19 -16.19
C GLY A 64 -10.79 7.38 -16.54
N GLY A 65 -10.57 8.56 -15.94
CA GLY A 65 -11.22 9.80 -16.35
C GLY A 65 -10.28 10.72 -17.13
N SER A 66 -10.79 11.46 -18.12
CA SER A 66 -10.09 12.64 -18.58
C SER A 66 -10.18 13.68 -17.46
N ALA A 67 -9.18 14.58 -17.35
CA ALA A 67 -9.14 15.60 -16.29
C ALA A 67 -10.37 16.55 -16.24
N ASP A 68 -11.30 16.39 -17.17
CA ASP A 68 -12.56 17.15 -17.29
C ASP A 68 -13.79 16.39 -16.73
N ASP A 69 -13.67 15.11 -16.35
CA ASP A 69 -14.78 14.33 -15.79
C ASP A 69 -14.84 14.54 -14.28
N ALA A 70 -15.42 15.65 -13.87
CA ALA A 70 -15.65 16.02 -12.47
C ALA A 70 -16.80 15.25 -11.79
N ASP A 71 -17.46 14.32 -12.50
CA ASP A 71 -18.60 13.56 -12.00
C ASP A 71 -18.16 12.17 -11.52
N GLY A 72 -18.03 12.01 -10.19
CA GLY A 72 -17.90 10.70 -9.55
C GLY A 72 -16.64 9.95 -9.99
N SER A 73 -15.47 10.42 -9.62
CA SER A 73 -14.25 9.75 -10.02
C SER A 73 -14.05 8.46 -9.21
N ILE A 74 -13.80 7.37 -9.92
CA ILE A 74 -13.23 6.16 -9.31
C ILE A 74 -11.78 6.51 -8.96
N GLN A 75 -11.41 6.32 -7.72
CA GLN A 75 -10.07 6.60 -7.22
C GLN A 75 -9.47 5.35 -6.58
N GLU A 76 -8.16 5.27 -6.58
CA GLU A 76 -7.39 4.31 -5.81
C GLU A 76 -6.28 5.04 -5.07
N TRP A 77 -5.85 4.50 -3.93
CA TRP A 77 -4.68 5.02 -3.23
C TRP A 77 -3.44 4.30 -3.71
N ARG A 78 -2.40 5.06 -4.02
CA ARG A 78 -1.11 4.54 -4.46
C ARG A 78 0.00 4.98 -3.54
N VAL A 79 0.86 4.05 -3.16
CA VAL A 79 2.10 4.33 -2.44
C VAL A 79 3.25 3.69 -3.19
N LEU A 80 4.30 4.46 -3.47
CA LEU A 80 5.46 4.00 -4.20
C LEU A 80 6.73 4.50 -3.53
N ARG A 81 7.69 3.59 -3.29
CA ARG A 81 8.99 3.90 -2.68
C ARG A 81 10.14 3.25 -3.43
N TYR A 82 11.18 4.03 -3.67
CA TYR A 82 12.48 3.49 -4.06
C TYR A 82 13.32 3.27 -2.79
N VAL A 83 13.70 2.03 -2.54
CA VAL A 83 14.66 1.68 -1.50
C VAL A 83 16.02 1.52 -2.16
N ASN A 84 16.82 2.59 -2.12
CA ASN A 84 18.17 2.57 -2.65
C ASN A 84 19.05 1.71 -1.75
N LEU A 85 19.75 0.76 -2.33
CA LEU A 85 20.62 -0.15 -1.62
C LEU A 85 22.07 0.35 -1.65
N VAL A 86 22.86 -0.09 -0.67
CA VAL A 86 24.30 0.17 -0.70
C VAL A 86 24.94 -0.46 -1.94
N PRO A 87 26.07 0.08 -2.43
CA PRO A 87 26.81 -0.55 -3.52
C PRO A 87 27.08 -2.03 -3.23
N ASP A 88 26.97 -2.87 -4.24
CA ASP A 88 27.19 -4.32 -4.17
C ASP A 88 26.15 -5.13 -3.34
N ALA A 89 25.09 -4.52 -2.82
CA ALA A 89 23.99 -5.27 -2.24
C ALA A 89 23.29 -6.13 -3.32
N PRO A 90 22.95 -7.40 -3.01
CA PRO A 90 22.33 -8.31 -3.99
C PRO A 90 20.84 -7.98 -4.12
N GLN A 91 20.50 -7.01 -4.98
CA GLN A 91 19.14 -6.46 -5.10
C GLN A 91 18.08 -7.52 -5.40
N LEU A 92 18.39 -8.55 -6.20
CA LEU A 92 17.44 -9.62 -6.49
C LEU A 92 17.16 -10.48 -5.27
N ASP A 93 18.18 -10.83 -4.48
CA ASP A 93 18.02 -11.62 -3.25
C ASP A 93 17.24 -10.80 -2.20
N VAL A 94 17.46 -9.47 -2.15
CA VAL A 94 16.69 -8.57 -1.28
C VAL A 94 15.22 -8.57 -1.68
N ALA A 95 14.92 -8.41 -2.96
CA ALA A 95 13.53 -8.46 -3.45
C ALA A 95 12.90 -9.83 -3.18
N GLU A 96 13.62 -10.93 -3.42
CA GLU A 96 13.14 -12.28 -3.16
C GLU A 96 12.80 -12.49 -1.68
N SER A 97 13.64 -11.99 -0.76
CA SER A 97 13.38 -12.07 0.67
C SER A 97 12.08 -11.34 1.08
N VAL A 98 11.79 -10.18 0.47
CA VAL A 98 10.54 -9.44 0.70
C VAL A 98 9.33 -10.22 0.16
N ILE A 99 9.44 -10.79 -1.04
CA ILE A 99 8.38 -11.59 -1.66
C ILE A 99 8.09 -12.83 -0.81
N ASP A 100 9.14 -13.58 -0.43
CA ASP A 100 9.00 -14.81 0.37
C ASP A 100 8.36 -14.53 1.73
N ALA A 101 8.73 -13.42 2.38
CA ALA A 101 8.11 -13.01 3.64
C ALA A 101 6.61 -12.76 3.47
N ARG A 102 6.19 -12.10 2.40
CA ARG A 102 4.76 -11.85 2.12
C ARG A 102 4.00 -13.12 1.75
N VAL A 103 4.61 -14.00 0.98
CA VAL A 103 4.01 -15.32 0.68
C VAL A 103 3.84 -16.14 1.98
N ALA A 104 4.81 -16.08 2.90
CA ALA A 104 4.68 -16.72 4.21
C ALA A 104 3.57 -16.10 5.07
N ASP A 105 3.29 -14.80 4.90
CA ASP A 105 2.17 -14.07 5.52
C ASP A 105 0.81 -14.32 4.83
N GLY A 106 0.75 -15.20 3.82
CA GLY A 106 -0.49 -15.60 3.15
C GLY A 106 -0.82 -14.81 1.87
N TRP A 107 0.09 -13.97 1.37
CA TRP A 107 -0.07 -13.31 0.08
C TRP A 107 0.18 -14.26 -1.07
N THR A 108 -0.56 -14.09 -2.16
CA THR A 108 -0.48 -14.93 -3.36
C THR A 108 0.22 -14.17 -4.47
N VAL A 109 1.16 -14.81 -5.16
CA VAL A 109 1.82 -14.24 -6.35
C VAL A 109 0.81 -14.17 -7.50
N GLY A 110 0.49 -12.96 -7.94
CA GLY A 110 -0.39 -12.69 -9.07
C GLY A 110 0.37 -12.68 -10.40
N LEU A 111 1.41 -11.84 -10.50
CA LEU A 111 2.29 -11.75 -11.65
C LEU A 111 3.73 -11.95 -11.21
N ASP A 112 4.49 -12.71 -11.96
CA ASP A 112 5.94 -12.84 -11.82
C ASP A 112 6.57 -12.81 -13.23
N ARG A 113 7.36 -11.79 -13.49
CA ARG A 113 8.02 -11.64 -14.79
C ARG A 113 9.43 -11.09 -14.67
N GLU A 114 10.30 -11.52 -15.56
CA GLU A 114 11.58 -10.87 -15.76
C GLU A 114 11.35 -9.51 -16.45
N THR A 115 12.03 -8.48 -15.96
CA THR A 115 12.10 -7.19 -16.66
C THR A 115 13.10 -7.32 -17.81
N SER A 116 12.82 -6.71 -18.93
CA SER A 116 13.43 -6.97 -20.25
C SER A 116 14.93 -6.68 -20.35
N ASN A 117 15.55 -6.09 -19.35
CA ASN A 117 16.95 -5.68 -19.40
C ASN A 117 17.70 -6.20 -18.17
N ALA A 118 18.69 -7.06 -18.39
CA ALA A 118 19.69 -7.48 -17.42
C ALA A 118 19.21 -8.29 -16.19
N GLY A 119 18.13 -9.09 -16.33
CA GLY A 119 17.73 -10.05 -15.28
C GLY A 119 17.00 -9.42 -14.10
N GLY A 120 16.37 -8.27 -14.31
CA GLY A 120 15.46 -7.70 -13.29
C GLY A 120 14.18 -8.52 -13.14
N ARG A 121 13.52 -8.38 -12.00
CA ARG A 121 12.29 -9.10 -11.66
C ARG A 121 11.21 -8.11 -11.20
N TRP A 122 9.99 -8.34 -11.65
CA TRP A 122 8.78 -7.63 -11.22
C TRP A 122 7.77 -8.66 -10.73
N VAL A 123 7.35 -8.53 -9.48
CA VAL A 123 6.35 -9.41 -8.89
C VAL A 123 5.20 -8.57 -8.33
N THR A 124 3.96 -9.00 -8.59
CA THR A 124 2.80 -8.49 -7.86
C THR A 124 2.23 -9.58 -6.95
N LEU A 125 1.71 -9.16 -5.80
CA LEU A 125 1.09 -10.05 -4.83
C LEU A 125 -0.29 -9.50 -4.46
N THR A 126 -1.24 -10.39 -4.30
CA THR A 126 -2.61 -10.10 -3.87
C THR A 126 -2.96 -10.91 -2.63
N SER A 127 -3.94 -10.47 -1.86
CA SER A 127 -4.41 -11.18 -0.68
C SER A 127 -5.92 -11.41 -0.77
N ASP A 128 -6.35 -12.60 -0.40
CA ASP A 128 -7.78 -12.93 -0.20
C ASP A 128 -8.20 -12.75 1.27
N ASP A 129 -7.32 -12.24 2.14
CA ASP A 129 -7.66 -11.91 3.53
C ASP A 129 -8.50 -10.64 3.54
N GLY A 130 -9.72 -10.70 4.11
CA GLY A 130 -10.73 -9.66 4.05
C GLY A 130 -10.25 -8.26 4.47
N ARG A 131 -9.17 -8.13 5.26
CA ARG A 131 -8.56 -6.83 5.58
C ARG A 131 -7.80 -6.23 4.40
N TYR A 132 -7.22 -7.07 3.56
CA TYR A 132 -6.35 -6.69 2.45
C TYR A 132 -6.97 -7.00 1.08
N ASP A 133 -8.27 -7.35 1.08
CA ASP A 133 -8.99 -7.60 -0.17
C ASP A 133 -8.94 -6.37 -1.09
N GLY A 134 -8.61 -6.61 -2.35
CA GLY A 134 -8.42 -5.57 -3.36
C GLY A 134 -7.09 -4.80 -3.29
N PHE A 135 -6.21 -5.06 -2.31
CA PHE A 135 -4.86 -4.50 -2.33
C PHE A 135 -3.92 -5.33 -3.22
N GLU A 136 -3.10 -4.64 -4.00
CA GLU A 136 -1.99 -5.22 -4.76
C GLU A 136 -0.66 -4.67 -4.25
N LEU A 137 0.28 -5.55 -3.97
CA LEU A 137 1.66 -5.19 -3.65
C LEU A 137 2.53 -5.39 -4.89
N THR A 138 3.48 -4.50 -5.11
CA THR A 138 4.51 -4.62 -6.15
C THR A 138 5.88 -4.65 -5.51
N VAL A 139 6.70 -5.61 -5.93
CA VAL A 139 8.14 -5.67 -5.62
C VAL A 139 8.89 -5.78 -6.94
N GLN A 140 9.76 -4.81 -7.21
CA GLN A 140 10.60 -4.82 -8.42
C GLN A 140 12.07 -4.63 -8.02
N ALA A 141 12.94 -5.41 -8.63
CA ALA A 141 14.39 -5.27 -8.51
C ALA A 141 15.06 -5.44 -9.87
N GLY A 142 16.25 -4.91 -9.99
CA GLY A 142 17.01 -4.96 -11.24
C GLY A 142 16.80 -3.74 -12.11
N ASP A 143 17.60 -3.66 -13.17
CA ASP A 143 17.58 -2.54 -14.12
C ASP A 143 16.28 -2.59 -14.96
N ASP A 144 15.40 -1.61 -14.78
CA ASP A 144 14.22 -1.41 -15.63
C ASP A 144 14.56 -0.68 -16.94
N GLY A 145 15.83 -0.33 -17.13
CA GLY A 145 16.31 0.45 -18.26
C GLY A 145 16.06 1.96 -18.12
N ALA A 146 15.30 2.40 -17.13
CA ALA A 146 15.05 3.82 -16.87
C ALA A 146 16.18 4.46 -16.05
N SER A 147 16.83 3.66 -15.22
CA SER A 147 17.90 4.11 -14.31
C SER A 147 19.11 3.15 -14.32
N PRO A 148 19.85 3.06 -15.43
CA PRO A 148 20.97 2.11 -15.54
C PRO A 148 22.02 2.32 -14.46
N GLY A 149 22.41 1.23 -13.80
CA GLY A 149 23.46 1.25 -12.77
C GLY A 149 23.02 1.73 -11.41
N GLN A 150 21.73 1.95 -11.18
CA GLN A 150 21.19 2.17 -9.83
C GLN A 150 20.87 0.82 -9.16
N ASN A 151 21.26 0.71 -7.89
CA ASN A 151 21.00 -0.47 -7.07
C ASN A 151 19.83 -0.17 -6.13
N TYR A 152 18.60 -0.57 -6.50
CA TYR A 152 17.41 -0.31 -5.71
C TYR A 152 16.39 -1.45 -5.78
N VAL A 153 15.51 -1.48 -4.80
CA VAL A 153 14.24 -2.22 -4.85
C VAL A 153 13.10 -1.21 -4.86
N LEU A 154 12.21 -1.33 -5.85
CA LEU A 154 10.97 -0.57 -5.90
C LEU A 154 9.90 -1.36 -5.15
N LEU A 155 9.26 -0.70 -4.20
CA LEU A 155 8.11 -1.19 -3.46
C LEU A 155 6.88 -0.37 -3.84
N GLY A 156 5.76 -1.03 -4.12
CA GLY A 156 4.51 -0.38 -4.45
C GLY A 156 3.33 -1.03 -3.72
N VAL A 157 2.34 -0.23 -3.41
CA VAL A 157 1.02 -0.66 -2.92
C VAL A 157 -0.04 0.11 -3.68
N VAL A 158 -1.01 -0.61 -4.23
CA VAL A 158 -2.22 -0.05 -4.82
C VAL A 158 -3.40 -0.57 -4.01
N GLY A 159 -4.23 0.32 -3.53
CA GLY A 159 -5.44 -0.02 -2.79
C GLY A 159 -6.63 -0.34 -3.70
N PRO A 160 -7.72 -0.87 -3.14
CA PRO A 160 -8.97 -1.07 -3.87
C PRO A 160 -9.49 0.25 -4.43
N THR A 161 -10.26 0.14 -5.51
CA THR A 161 -10.94 1.29 -6.09
C THR A 161 -12.10 1.74 -5.22
N VAL A 162 -12.21 3.06 -5.01
CA VAL A 162 -13.26 3.70 -4.23
C VAL A 162 -14.02 4.69 -5.12
N GLU A 163 -15.34 4.60 -5.15
CA GLU A 163 -16.17 5.62 -5.79
C GLU A 163 -16.28 6.83 -4.86
N THR A 164 -15.87 7.99 -5.33
CA THR A 164 -16.02 9.24 -4.58
C THR A 164 -17.23 10.01 -5.10
N ALA A 165 -18.08 10.47 -4.17
CA ALA A 165 -19.22 11.30 -4.53
C ALA A 165 -18.73 12.60 -5.21
N PRO A 166 -19.47 13.14 -6.19
CA PRO A 166 -19.14 14.42 -6.79
C PRO A 166 -19.07 15.51 -5.72
N SER A 167 -18.03 16.34 -5.80
CA SER A 167 -17.92 17.52 -4.93
C SER A 167 -18.97 18.54 -5.34
N ASP A 168 -19.87 18.93 -4.41
CA ASP A 168 -20.87 19.99 -4.61
C ASP A 168 -20.21 21.39 -4.85
#